data_28d0234a0f6bef992ce21acffc824ff2
#
_entry.id   28d0234a0f6bef992ce21acffc824ff2
#
_cell.length_a   1.000
_cell.length_b   1.000
_cell.length_c   1.000
_cell.angle_alpha   90.00
_cell.angle_beta   90.00
_cell.angle_gamma   90.00
#
_symmetry.space_group_name_H-M   'P 1'
#
loop_
_entity.id
_entity.type
_entity.pdbx_description
1 polymer ?
#
loop_
_entity_poly.entity_id
_entity_poly.type
_entity_poly.pdbx_seq_one_letter_code
_entity_poly.pdbx_strand_id
1 'polypeptide(L)'
;LEVLMEMLIPFLMASIIDDGVEKGDIRHICIIGGWMIVAALIGLYAGIMGGVCGANASAGFARNLRKAMYENIQQFSFSNIDRFSTAGLITRLTTDVTNVQNAYQMLLRMFVRAPISMVCAMIMSFYINAKLASIYLVAVIILGACLFFIISRVSGYFQEVFKKYDDLNASVQENIAGIRVVKAYVREDYEDKKFSKASYNVYKMFVKAEKILSYNAPLMQFAVYSCILGISWLGAKMIVTDQL
;
A
#
# COMPACT_ATOMS: atom_id res chain seq x y z
N LEU A 1 -5.15 -11.70 15.20
CA LEU A 1 -4.92 -13.11 15.40
C LEU A 1 -4.01 -13.69 14.32
N GLU A 2 -4.30 -13.45 13.02
CA GLU A 2 -3.46 -13.85 11.87
C GLU A 2 -1.99 -13.45 12.07
N VAL A 3 -1.72 -12.19 12.36
CA VAL A 3 -0.37 -11.65 12.59
C VAL A 3 0.35 -12.33 13.77
N LEU A 4 -0.38 -12.63 14.85
CA LEU A 4 0.20 -13.32 16.00
C LEU A 4 0.64 -14.74 15.65
N MET A 5 -0.16 -15.45 14.84
CA MET A 5 0.21 -16.79 14.36
C MET A 5 1.41 -16.72 13.39
N GLU A 6 1.45 -15.73 12.51
CA GLU A 6 2.60 -15.50 11.62
C GLU A 6 3.92 -15.27 12.41
N MET A 7 3.86 -14.54 13.52
CA MET A 7 5.03 -14.27 14.36
C MET A 7 5.41 -15.47 15.25
N LEU A 8 4.47 -16.34 15.59
CA LEU A 8 4.71 -17.53 16.39
C LEU A 8 5.52 -18.59 15.61
N ILE A 9 5.31 -18.70 14.29
CA ILE A 9 5.98 -19.72 13.46
C ILE A 9 7.51 -19.62 13.51
N PRO A 10 8.16 -18.47 13.29
CA PRO A 10 9.62 -18.33 13.43
C PRO A 10 10.13 -18.65 14.84
N PHE A 11 9.35 -18.33 15.87
CA PHE A 11 9.71 -18.64 17.25
C PHE A 11 9.70 -20.14 17.53
N LEU A 12 8.67 -20.85 17.06
CA LEU A 12 8.60 -22.32 17.15
C LEU A 12 9.71 -22.98 16.31
N MET A 13 10.07 -22.37 15.16
CA MET A 13 11.16 -22.86 14.32
C MET A 13 12.52 -22.78 15.05
N ALA A 14 12.77 -21.70 15.79
CA ALA A 14 13.97 -21.59 16.63
C ALA A 14 14.03 -22.73 17.67
N SER A 15 12.92 -23.01 18.35
CA SER A 15 12.84 -24.14 19.31
C SER A 15 13.10 -25.52 18.65
N ILE A 16 12.68 -25.72 17.39
CA ILE A 16 13.00 -26.95 16.65
C ILE A 16 14.52 -27.05 16.42
N ILE A 17 15.18 -25.94 16.11
CA ILE A 17 16.63 -25.95 15.85
C ILE A 17 17.41 -26.16 17.15
N ASP A 18 17.14 -25.36 18.18
CA ASP A 18 17.90 -25.31 19.41
C ASP A 18 17.69 -26.57 20.28
N ASP A 19 16.44 -27.01 20.43
CA ASP A 19 16.11 -28.15 21.31
C ASP A 19 15.93 -29.47 20.55
N GLY A 20 15.52 -29.41 19.28
CA GLY A 20 15.26 -30.61 18.48
C GLY A 20 16.50 -31.07 17.72
N VAL A 21 17.05 -30.19 16.85
CA VAL A 21 18.14 -30.59 15.95
C VAL A 21 19.49 -30.71 16.69
N GLU A 22 19.85 -29.73 17.51
CA GLU A 22 21.11 -29.77 18.26
C GLU A 22 21.18 -30.92 19.27
N LYS A 23 20.04 -31.25 19.90
CA LYS A 23 19.96 -32.34 20.87
C LYS A 23 19.59 -33.70 20.24
N GLY A 24 19.28 -33.75 18.95
CA GLY A 24 18.87 -34.95 18.22
C GLY A 24 17.52 -35.53 18.66
N ASP A 25 16.65 -34.71 19.27
CA ASP A 25 15.33 -35.16 19.76
C ASP A 25 14.26 -35.07 18.66
N ILE A 26 14.09 -36.17 17.93
CA ILE A 26 13.06 -36.27 16.88
C ILE A 26 11.66 -36.11 17.44
N ARG A 27 11.41 -36.54 18.69
CA ARG A 27 10.09 -36.39 19.31
C ARG A 27 9.73 -34.92 19.51
N HIS A 28 10.67 -34.13 19.99
CA HIS A 28 10.48 -32.68 20.15
C HIS A 28 10.20 -32.02 18.78
N ILE A 29 10.96 -32.36 17.74
CA ILE A 29 10.74 -31.84 16.37
C ILE A 29 9.32 -32.14 15.89
N CYS A 30 8.84 -33.39 16.07
CA CYS A 30 7.49 -33.77 15.64
C CYS A 30 6.38 -33.03 16.41
N ILE A 31 6.56 -32.84 17.73
CA ILE A 31 5.58 -32.15 18.57
C ILE A 31 5.49 -30.66 18.18
N ILE A 32 6.64 -29.97 18.10
CA ILE A 32 6.67 -28.54 17.76
C ILE A 32 6.25 -28.33 16.30
N GLY A 33 6.66 -29.21 15.36
CA GLY A 33 6.18 -29.21 13.99
C GLY A 33 4.64 -29.35 13.89
N GLY A 34 4.05 -30.20 14.74
CA GLY A 34 2.59 -30.30 14.87
C GLY A 34 1.96 -28.98 15.33
N TRP A 35 2.55 -28.31 16.32
CA TRP A 35 2.08 -26.99 16.78
C TRP A 35 2.23 -25.92 15.70
N MET A 36 3.27 -25.95 14.88
CA MET A 36 3.44 -25.04 13.74
C MET A 36 2.31 -25.22 12.72
N ILE A 37 1.94 -26.47 12.41
CA ILE A 37 0.82 -26.75 11.50
C ILE A 37 -0.49 -26.22 12.10
N VAL A 38 -0.74 -26.42 13.36
CA VAL A 38 -1.94 -25.89 14.05
C VAL A 38 -1.96 -24.36 14.02
N ALA A 39 -0.83 -23.71 14.31
CA ALA A 39 -0.71 -22.24 14.22
C ALA A 39 -0.96 -21.72 12.80
N ALA A 40 -0.42 -22.41 11.78
CA ALA A 40 -0.66 -22.07 10.38
C ALA A 40 -2.13 -22.20 9.98
N LEU A 41 -2.82 -23.26 10.42
CA LEU A 41 -4.25 -23.47 10.17
C LEU A 41 -5.12 -22.41 10.86
N ILE A 42 -4.79 -22.02 12.10
CA ILE A 42 -5.46 -20.94 12.82
C ILE A 42 -5.23 -19.61 12.08
N GLY A 43 -3.99 -19.33 11.65
CA GLY A 43 -3.65 -18.16 10.87
C GLY A 43 -4.42 -18.08 9.54
N LEU A 44 -4.49 -19.21 8.82
CA LEU A 44 -5.26 -19.33 7.57
C LEU A 44 -6.76 -19.03 7.82
N TYR A 45 -7.35 -19.65 8.84
CA TYR A 45 -8.74 -19.41 9.18
C TYR A 45 -8.99 -17.94 9.54
N ALA A 46 -8.13 -17.35 10.36
CA ALA A 46 -8.22 -15.95 10.77
C ALA A 46 -8.09 -15.01 9.55
N GLY A 47 -7.18 -15.31 8.60
CA GLY A 47 -7.00 -14.55 7.37
C GLY A 47 -8.23 -14.61 6.46
N ILE A 48 -8.82 -15.79 6.27
CA ILE A 48 -10.07 -15.98 5.53
C ILE A 48 -11.21 -15.18 6.17
N MET A 49 -11.40 -15.31 7.48
CA MET A 49 -12.44 -14.58 8.22
C MET A 49 -12.22 -13.07 8.16
N GLY A 50 -10.98 -12.61 8.27
CA GLY A 50 -10.62 -11.20 8.07
C GLY A 50 -10.99 -10.67 6.69
N GLY A 51 -10.74 -11.48 5.64
CA GLY A 51 -11.14 -11.17 4.26
C GLY A 51 -12.66 -11.09 4.08
N VAL A 52 -13.39 -12.08 4.60
CA VAL A 52 -14.87 -12.14 4.53
C VAL A 52 -15.50 -10.96 5.30
N CYS A 53 -15.05 -10.70 6.52
CA CYS A 53 -15.55 -9.58 7.33
C CYS A 53 -15.23 -8.23 6.66
N GLY A 54 -14.03 -8.07 6.10
CA GLY A 54 -13.65 -6.86 5.36
C GLY A 54 -14.50 -6.65 4.09
N ALA A 55 -14.77 -7.71 3.34
CA ALA A 55 -15.64 -7.66 2.16
C ALA A 55 -17.09 -7.29 2.55
N ASN A 56 -17.62 -7.92 3.58
CA ASN A 56 -18.97 -7.61 4.08
C ASN A 56 -19.08 -6.17 4.59
N ALA A 57 -18.09 -5.69 5.34
CA ALA A 57 -18.05 -4.32 5.83
C ALA A 57 -17.98 -3.31 4.70
N SER A 58 -17.14 -3.54 3.69
CA SER A 58 -17.01 -2.63 2.54
C SER A 58 -18.24 -2.62 1.65
N ALA A 59 -18.84 -3.78 1.41
CA ALA A 59 -20.10 -3.89 0.67
C ALA A 59 -21.27 -3.22 1.42
N GLY A 60 -21.35 -3.43 2.74
CA GLY A 60 -22.34 -2.77 3.61
C GLY A 60 -22.19 -1.26 3.62
N PHE A 61 -20.95 -0.78 3.72
CA PHE A 61 -20.65 0.66 3.61
C PHE A 61 -21.10 1.24 2.27
N ALA A 62 -20.75 0.59 1.15
CA ALA A 62 -21.14 1.03 -0.19
C ALA A 62 -22.65 1.03 -0.40
N ARG A 63 -23.36 0.01 0.12
CA ARG A 63 -24.82 -0.04 0.12
C ARG A 63 -25.43 1.17 0.84
N ASN A 64 -24.95 1.44 2.03
CA ASN A 64 -25.47 2.56 2.84
C ASN A 64 -25.14 3.91 2.20
N LEU A 65 -23.94 4.04 1.62
CA LEU A 65 -23.54 5.24 0.90
C LEU A 65 -24.43 5.48 -0.33
N ARG A 66 -24.67 4.45 -1.15
CA ARG A 66 -25.59 4.54 -2.30
C ARG A 66 -27.00 4.95 -1.87
N LYS A 67 -27.49 4.33 -0.78
CA LYS A 67 -28.81 4.67 -0.23
C LYS A 67 -28.88 6.14 0.18
N ALA A 68 -27.94 6.61 0.98
CA ALA A 68 -27.90 8.00 1.44
C ALA A 68 -27.77 9.00 0.28
N MET A 69 -26.92 8.69 -0.72
CA MET A 69 -26.79 9.53 -1.91
C MET A 69 -28.08 9.55 -2.73
N TYR A 70 -28.75 8.42 -2.90
CA TYR A 70 -30.00 8.35 -3.63
C TYR A 70 -31.12 9.13 -2.92
N GLU A 71 -31.26 8.97 -1.59
CA GLU A 71 -32.22 9.73 -0.78
C GLU A 71 -31.95 11.24 -0.87
N ASN A 72 -30.69 11.66 -0.88
CA ASN A 72 -30.33 13.06 -1.04
C ASN A 72 -30.69 13.59 -2.44
N ILE A 73 -30.47 12.80 -3.49
CA ILE A 73 -30.85 13.16 -4.87
C ILE A 73 -32.39 13.35 -4.99
N GLN A 74 -33.18 12.53 -4.30
CA GLN A 74 -34.64 12.67 -4.30
C GLN A 74 -35.12 13.98 -3.65
N GLN A 75 -34.29 14.59 -2.80
CA GLN A 75 -34.59 15.86 -2.15
C GLN A 75 -34.08 17.09 -2.93
N PHE A 76 -33.41 16.88 -4.08
CA PHE A 76 -32.89 17.96 -4.90
C PHE A 76 -34.02 18.83 -5.45
N SER A 77 -33.84 20.16 -5.39
CA SER A 77 -34.69 21.09 -6.10
C SER A 77 -34.42 21.01 -7.62
N PHE A 78 -35.36 21.49 -8.42
CA PHE A 78 -35.20 21.58 -9.88
C PHE A 78 -33.89 22.29 -10.28
N SER A 79 -33.56 23.40 -9.59
CA SER A 79 -32.31 24.14 -9.82
C SER A 79 -31.05 23.31 -9.54
N ASN A 80 -31.11 22.38 -8.57
CA ASN A 80 -29.99 21.48 -8.31
C ASN A 80 -29.87 20.39 -9.39
N ILE A 81 -31.01 19.87 -9.88
CA ILE A 81 -31.04 18.86 -10.94
C ILE A 81 -30.46 19.44 -12.24
N ASP A 82 -30.79 20.67 -12.59
CA ASP A 82 -30.29 21.35 -13.79
C ASP A 82 -28.76 21.60 -13.74
N ARG A 83 -28.21 21.70 -12.53
CA ARG A 83 -26.78 21.91 -12.31
C ARG A 83 -25.95 20.60 -12.49
N PHE A 84 -26.55 19.45 -12.27
CA PHE A 84 -25.87 18.16 -12.37
C PHE A 84 -26.38 17.42 -13.60
N SER A 85 -25.47 16.92 -14.44
CA SER A 85 -25.85 16.04 -15.55
C SER A 85 -26.35 14.70 -15.01
N THR A 86 -27.41 14.13 -15.59
CA THR A 86 -27.93 12.81 -15.23
C THR A 86 -26.84 11.73 -15.33
N ALA A 87 -26.02 11.78 -16.38
CA ALA A 87 -24.89 10.86 -16.55
C ALA A 87 -23.88 10.98 -15.40
N GLY A 88 -23.59 12.22 -14.93
CA GLY A 88 -22.71 12.45 -13.80
C GLY A 88 -23.25 11.90 -12.47
N LEU A 89 -24.55 12.00 -12.23
CA LEU A 89 -25.19 11.43 -11.03
C LEU A 89 -25.14 9.90 -11.06
N ILE A 90 -25.38 9.29 -12.22
CA ILE A 90 -25.28 7.83 -12.40
C ILE A 90 -23.84 7.37 -12.13
N THR A 91 -22.84 8.03 -12.71
CA THR A 91 -21.41 7.69 -12.49
C THR A 91 -21.04 7.76 -11.02
N ARG A 92 -21.51 8.77 -10.29
CA ARG A 92 -21.27 8.89 -8.84
C ARG A 92 -21.90 7.76 -8.04
N LEU A 93 -23.14 7.37 -8.35
CA LEU A 93 -23.85 6.27 -7.66
C LEU A 93 -23.28 4.90 -7.97
N THR A 94 -22.61 4.73 -9.11
CA THR A 94 -22.06 3.45 -9.58
C THR A 94 -20.55 3.40 -9.41
N THR A 95 -19.82 4.04 -10.28
CA THR A 95 -18.36 3.94 -10.39
C THR A 95 -17.64 4.56 -9.18
N ASP A 96 -18.02 5.79 -8.79
CA ASP A 96 -17.34 6.48 -7.69
C ASP A 96 -17.57 5.76 -6.37
N VAL A 97 -18.81 5.33 -6.09
CA VAL A 97 -19.08 4.54 -4.87
C VAL A 97 -18.33 3.21 -4.89
N THR A 98 -18.17 2.58 -6.04
CA THR A 98 -17.38 1.34 -6.14
C THR A 98 -15.88 1.60 -5.90
N ASN A 99 -15.35 2.70 -6.39
CA ASN A 99 -13.97 3.11 -6.11
C ASN A 99 -13.75 3.38 -4.61
N VAL A 100 -14.70 4.08 -3.98
CA VAL A 100 -14.68 4.33 -2.52
C VAL A 100 -14.79 3.02 -1.73
N GLN A 101 -15.63 2.07 -2.17
CA GLN A 101 -15.75 0.75 -1.58
C GLN A 101 -14.42 -0.01 -1.61
N ASN A 102 -13.76 -0.02 -2.76
CA ASN A 102 -12.46 -0.69 -2.94
C ASN A 102 -11.37 -0.03 -2.09
N ALA A 103 -11.34 1.29 -2.05
CA ALA A 103 -10.42 2.04 -1.20
C ALA A 103 -10.66 1.74 0.29
N TYR A 104 -11.91 1.71 0.73
CA TYR A 104 -12.28 1.37 2.11
C TYR A 104 -11.86 -0.05 2.49
N GLN A 105 -12.09 -1.03 1.60
CA GLN A 105 -11.65 -2.42 1.82
C GLN A 105 -10.12 -2.52 1.94
N MET A 106 -9.39 -1.82 1.06
CA MET A 106 -7.92 -1.78 1.09
C MET A 106 -7.41 -1.12 2.39
N LEU A 107 -8.03 -0.02 2.80
CA LEU A 107 -7.71 0.66 4.05
C LEU A 107 -7.92 -0.26 5.26
N LEU A 108 -9.06 -0.92 5.38
CA LEU A 108 -9.33 -1.85 6.49
C LEU A 108 -8.28 -2.94 6.58
N ARG A 109 -7.87 -3.50 5.43
CA ARG A 109 -6.91 -4.60 5.39
C ARG A 109 -5.48 -4.15 5.69
N MET A 110 -5.02 -3.07 5.05
CA MET A 110 -3.63 -2.61 5.18
C MET A 110 -3.37 -1.80 6.44
N PHE A 111 -4.26 -0.85 6.78
CA PHE A 111 -4.07 0.04 7.93
C PHE A 111 -4.16 -0.67 9.27
N VAL A 112 -4.88 -1.78 9.34
CA VAL A 112 -4.96 -2.58 10.57
C VAL A 112 -3.81 -3.58 10.65
N ARG A 113 -3.54 -4.30 9.55
CA ARG A 113 -2.53 -5.37 9.54
C ARG A 113 -1.11 -4.84 9.69
N ALA A 114 -0.72 -3.82 8.90
CA ALA A 114 0.66 -3.38 8.85
C ALA A 114 1.19 -2.78 10.18
N PRO A 115 0.47 -1.88 10.89
CA PRO A 115 0.93 -1.39 12.18
C PRO A 115 0.97 -2.49 13.25
N ILE A 116 -0.03 -3.38 13.29
CA ILE A 116 -0.05 -4.48 14.24
C ILE A 116 1.11 -5.43 13.99
N SER A 117 1.38 -5.79 12.73
CA SER A 117 2.51 -6.63 12.36
C SER A 117 3.85 -6.01 12.80
N MET A 118 4.03 -4.70 12.55
CA MET A 118 5.24 -3.99 12.97
C MET A 118 5.42 -3.97 14.49
N VAL A 119 4.35 -3.69 15.24
CA VAL A 119 4.39 -3.66 16.70
C VAL A 119 4.65 -5.04 17.28
N CYS A 120 3.95 -6.07 16.79
CA CYS A 120 4.16 -7.45 17.24
C CYS A 120 5.59 -7.94 16.95
N ALA A 121 6.09 -7.69 15.73
CA ALA A 121 7.47 -8.05 15.37
C ALA A 121 8.49 -7.35 16.27
N MET A 122 8.27 -6.06 16.58
CA MET A 122 9.14 -5.30 17.46
C MET A 122 9.12 -5.86 18.89
N ILE A 123 7.93 -6.13 19.45
CA ILE A 123 7.79 -6.71 20.79
C ILE A 123 8.50 -8.07 20.86
N MET A 124 8.29 -8.94 19.88
CA MET A 124 8.95 -10.25 19.84
C MET A 124 10.48 -10.14 19.72
N SER A 125 10.98 -9.19 18.90
CA SER A 125 12.41 -8.95 18.78
C SER A 125 13.03 -8.49 20.10
N PHE A 126 12.37 -7.59 20.84
CA PHE A 126 12.81 -7.15 22.17
C PHE A 126 12.75 -8.26 23.22
N TYR A 127 11.80 -9.16 23.11
CA TYR A 127 11.69 -10.32 23.99
C TYR A 127 12.88 -11.28 23.81
N ILE A 128 13.30 -11.50 22.57
CA ILE A 128 14.43 -12.39 22.26
C ILE A 128 15.75 -11.75 22.71
N ASN A 129 16.07 -10.56 22.20
CA ASN A 129 17.30 -9.86 22.62
C ASN A 129 17.20 -8.35 22.38
N ALA A 130 17.13 -7.59 23.47
CA ALA A 130 16.95 -6.14 23.41
C ALA A 130 18.11 -5.38 22.73
N LYS A 131 19.36 -5.88 22.83
CA LYS A 131 20.51 -5.26 22.16
C LYS A 131 20.40 -5.42 20.64
N LEU A 132 20.06 -6.60 20.14
CA LEU A 132 19.89 -6.85 18.72
C LEU A 132 18.63 -6.16 18.17
N ALA A 133 17.55 -6.15 18.94
CA ALA A 133 16.31 -5.47 18.57
C ALA A 133 16.48 -3.94 18.40
N SER A 134 17.41 -3.33 19.12
CA SER A 134 17.69 -1.90 18.98
C SER A 134 18.17 -1.51 17.58
N ILE A 135 18.83 -2.42 16.85
CA ILE A 135 19.24 -2.21 15.45
C ILE A 135 18.01 -2.02 14.56
N TYR A 136 17.01 -2.88 14.73
CA TYR A 136 15.74 -2.77 13.98
C TYR A 136 15.01 -1.47 14.32
N LEU A 137 14.95 -1.09 15.60
CA LEU A 137 14.30 0.14 16.00
C LEU A 137 14.93 1.37 15.33
N VAL A 138 16.25 1.47 15.34
CA VAL A 138 16.98 2.57 14.69
C VAL A 138 16.74 2.53 13.17
N ALA A 139 16.81 1.36 12.54
CA ALA A 139 16.59 1.21 11.12
C ALA A 139 15.15 1.63 10.71
N VAL A 140 14.13 1.24 11.48
CA VAL A 140 12.72 1.62 11.22
C VAL A 140 12.53 3.14 11.33
N ILE A 141 13.14 3.79 12.33
CA ILE A 141 13.06 5.25 12.50
C ILE A 141 13.73 5.97 11.31
N ILE A 142 14.95 5.55 10.94
CA ILE A 142 15.67 6.15 9.81
C ILE A 142 14.91 5.93 8.50
N LEU A 143 14.46 4.69 8.26
CA LEU A 143 13.70 4.36 7.05
C LEU A 143 12.39 5.15 6.99
N GLY A 144 11.66 5.25 8.10
CA GLY A 144 10.43 6.03 8.21
C GLY A 144 10.67 7.52 7.90
N ALA A 145 11.73 8.11 8.43
CA ALA A 145 12.11 9.49 8.15
C ALA A 145 12.47 9.70 6.66
N CYS A 146 13.22 8.78 6.06
CA CYS A 146 13.57 8.82 4.64
C CYS A 146 12.34 8.70 3.75
N LEU A 147 11.45 7.75 4.04
CA LEU A 147 10.20 7.57 3.28
C LEU A 147 9.28 8.78 3.41
N PHE A 148 9.15 9.34 4.61
CA PHE A 148 8.38 10.57 4.82
C PHE A 148 8.93 11.73 3.99
N PHE A 149 10.25 11.89 3.93
CA PHE A 149 10.88 12.90 3.11
C PHE A 149 10.63 12.70 1.61
N ILE A 150 10.73 11.45 1.12
CA ILE A 150 10.44 11.09 -0.27
C ILE A 150 8.99 11.43 -0.60
N ILE A 151 8.03 10.99 0.21
CA ILE A 151 6.59 11.21 -0.01
C ILE A 151 6.28 12.71 -0.03
N SER A 152 6.83 13.48 0.93
CA SER A 152 6.62 14.93 1.01
C SER A 152 7.13 15.65 -0.24
N ARG A 153 8.26 15.21 -0.79
CA ARG A 153 8.81 15.79 -2.04
C ARG A 153 8.01 15.39 -3.26
N VAL A 154 7.63 14.14 -3.36
CA VAL A 154 6.91 13.61 -4.52
C VAL A 154 5.49 14.16 -4.61
N SER A 155 4.82 14.38 -3.48
CA SER A 155 3.45 14.93 -3.43
C SER A 155 3.31 16.24 -4.21
N GLY A 156 4.29 17.16 -4.10
CA GLY A 156 4.30 18.40 -4.87
C GLY A 156 4.39 18.18 -6.39
N TYR A 157 5.23 17.24 -6.82
CA TYR A 157 5.35 16.92 -8.25
C TYR A 157 4.09 16.27 -8.81
N PHE A 158 3.42 15.42 -8.05
CA PHE A 158 2.15 14.84 -8.50
C PHE A 158 1.04 15.89 -8.68
N GLN A 159 0.98 16.90 -7.82
CA GLN A 159 0.03 18.01 -8.02
C GLN A 159 0.30 18.76 -9.33
N GLU A 160 1.57 18.96 -9.69
CA GLU A 160 1.93 19.56 -10.98
C GLU A 160 1.61 18.63 -12.16
N VAL A 161 1.80 17.31 -12.00
CA VAL A 161 1.41 16.32 -13.01
C VAL A 161 -0.09 16.40 -13.28
N PHE A 162 -0.95 16.45 -12.26
CA PHE A 162 -2.39 16.56 -12.44
C PHE A 162 -2.77 17.84 -13.20
N LYS A 163 -2.14 18.99 -12.89
CA LYS A 163 -2.38 20.22 -13.65
C LYS A 163 -1.99 20.07 -15.13
N LYS A 164 -0.89 19.37 -15.43
CA LYS A 164 -0.49 19.12 -16.82
C LYS A 164 -1.41 18.13 -17.53
N TYR A 165 -2.01 17.19 -16.79
CA TYR A 165 -3.08 16.34 -17.32
C TYR A 165 -4.33 17.15 -17.69
N ASP A 166 -4.72 18.12 -16.85
CA ASP A 166 -5.85 19.00 -17.13
C ASP A 166 -5.59 19.82 -18.40
N ASP A 167 -4.38 20.40 -18.57
CA ASP A 167 -3.96 21.11 -19.78
C ASP A 167 -4.05 20.20 -21.02
N LEU A 168 -3.60 18.94 -20.90
CA LEU A 168 -3.66 17.96 -21.98
C LEU A 168 -5.11 17.61 -22.34
N ASN A 169 -5.95 17.33 -21.33
CA ASN A 169 -7.35 17.01 -21.54
C ASN A 169 -8.13 18.18 -22.19
N ALA A 170 -7.86 19.40 -21.74
CA ALA A 170 -8.45 20.59 -22.35
C ALA A 170 -8.05 20.72 -23.83
N SER A 171 -6.79 20.48 -24.17
CA SER A 171 -6.31 20.49 -25.56
C SER A 171 -6.99 19.42 -26.41
N VAL A 172 -7.17 18.21 -25.89
CA VAL A 172 -7.88 17.14 -26.60
C VAL A 172 -9.37 17.49 -26.81
N GLN A 173 -10.01 17.99 -25.75
CA GLN A 173 -11.42 18.37 -25.81
C GLN A 173 -11.67 19.51 -26.83
N GLU A 174 -10.80 20.52 -26.84
CA GLU A 174 -10.83 21.61 -27.82
C GLU A 174 -10.67 21.09 -29.26
N ASN A 175 -9.70 20.20 -29.47
CA ASN A 175 -9.46 19.62 -30.80
C ASN A 175 -10.65 18.77 -31.28
N ILE A 176 -11.18 17.89 -30.43
CA ILE A 176 -12.33 17.02 -30.78
C ILE A 176 -13.57 17.89 -31.06
N ALA A 177 -13.83 18.91 -30.24
CA ALA A 177 -14.98 19.80 -30.44
C ALA A 177 -14.85 20.61 -31.75
N GLY A 178 -13.62 21.03 -32.06
CA GLY A 178 -13.30 21.82 -33.27
C GLY A 178 -12.85 20.99 -34.47
N ILE A 179 -12.95 19.69 -34.49
CA ILE A 179 -12.34 18.79 -35.49
C ILE A 179 -12.76 19.13 -36.91
N ARG A 180 -14.00 19.60 -37.14
CA ARG A 180 -14.50 19.99 -38.45
C ARG A 180 -13.74 21.25 -38.97
N VAL A 181 -13.42 22.18 -38.08
CA VAL A 181 -12.67 23.41 -38.42
C VAL A 181 -11.23 23.03 -38.71
N VAL A 182 -10.59 22.19 -37.91
CA VAL A 182 -9.23 21.70 -38.13
C VAL A 182 -9.14 21.05 -39.50
N LYS A 183 -10.08 20.21 -39.91
CA LYS A 183 -10.15 19.53 -41.17
C LYS A 183 -10.40 20.53 -42.35
N ALA A 184 -11.32 21.49 -42.18
CA ALA A 184 -11.64 22.47 -43.21
C ALA A 184 -10.47 23.39 -43.55
N TYR A 185 -9.62 23.67 -42.55
CA TYR A 185 -8.45 24.54 -42.74
C TYR A 185 -7.12 23.80 -42.90
N VAL A 186 -7.17 22.46 -42.98
CA VAL A 186 -5.96 21.59 -43.12
C VAL A 186 -4.90 21.92 -42.07
N ARG A 187 -5.33 21.99 -40.80
CA ARG A 187 -4.46 22.35 -39.65
C ARG A 187 -4.08 21.20 -38.77
N GLU A 188 -4.16 19.96 -39.23
CA GLU A 188 -3.84 18.75 -38.50
C GLU A 188 -2.41 18.80 -37.94
N ASP A 189 -1.42 19.20 -38.72
CA ASP A 189 -0.02 19.29 -38.30
C ASP A 189 0.20 20.27 -37.16
N TYR A 190 -0.56 21.35 -37.12
CA TYR A 190 -0.50 22.32 -36.02
C TYR A 190 -1.08 21.71 -34.71
N GLU A 191 -2.23 21.08 -34.81
CA GLU A 191 -2.86 20.45 -33.67
C GLU A 191 -2.04 19.27 -33.15
N ASP A 192 -1.43 18.47 -34.01
CA ASP A 192 -0.51 17.39 -33.63
C ASP A 192 0.71 17.92 -32.86
N LYS A 193 1.32 18.99 -33.30
CA LYS A 193 2.41 19.66 -32.59
C LYS A 193 1.97 20.21 -31.23
N LYS A 194 0.76 20.79 -31.13
CA LYS A 194 0.16 21.29 -29.88
C LYS A 194 -0.04 20.17 -28.91
N PHE A 195 -0.65 19.07 -29.35
CA PHE A 195 -0.86 17.87 -28.54
C PHE A 195 0.45 17.24 -28.09
N SER A 196 1.41 17.03 -29.01
CA SER A 196 2.74 16.47 -28.71
C SER A 196 3.46 17.28 -27.66
N LYS A 197 3.39 18.62 -27.71
CA LYS A 197 3.98 19.51 -26.70
C LYS A 197 3.30 19.36 -25.34
N ALA A 198 1.98 19.28 -25.29
CA ALA A 198 1.24 19.07 -24.06
C ALA A 198 1.54 17.69 -23.43
N SER A 199 1.53 16.64 -24.25
CA SER A 199 1.91 15.28 -23.87
C SER A 199 3.35 15.19 -23.34
N TYR A 200 4.30 15.84 -24.03
CA TYR A 200 5.70 15.91 -23.59
C TYR A 200 5.87 16.61 -22.23
N ASN A 201 5.07 17.64 -21.95
CA ASN A 201 5.08 18.31 -20.65
C ASN A 201 4.60 17.38 -19.53
N VAL A 202 3.54 16.60 -19.77
CA VAL A 202 3.05 15.55 -18.83
C VAL A 202 4.16 14.53 -18.62
N TYR A 203 4.74 13.98 -19.69
CA TYR A 203 5.85 13.03 -19.63
C TYR A 203 7.01 13.56 -18.78
N LYS A 204 7.47 14.77 -19.03
CA LYS A 204 8.59 15.38 -18.31
C LYS A 204 8.33 15.50 -16.80
N MET A 205 7.11 15.85 -16.40
CA MET A 205 6.74 15.95 -14.99
C MET A 205 6.60 14.58 -14.34
N PHE A 206 6.01 13.63 -15.08
CA PHE A 206 5.87 12.25 -14.62
C PHE A 206 7.24 11.60 -14.35
N VAL A 207 8.18 11.76 -15.30
CA VAL A 207 9.55 11.27 -15.15
C VAL A 207 10.27 11.88 -13.94
N LYS A 208 10.03 13.16 -13.63
CA LYS A 208 10.60 13.79 -12.43
C LYS A 208 10.04 13.17 -11.14
N ALA A 209 8.73 12.93 -11.08
CA ALA A 209 8.10 12.27 -9.94
C ALA A 209 8.61 10.83 -9.77
N GLU A 210 8.62 10.05 -10.87
CA GLU A 210 9.05 8.65 -10.87
C GLU A 210 10.54 8.49 -10.53
N LYS A 211 11.41 9.40 -10.96
CA LYS A 211 12.83 9.39 -10.56
C LYS A 211 13.00 9.45 -9.04
N ILE A 212 12.17 10.22 -8.35
CA ILE A 212 12.25 10.30 -6.88
C ILE A 212 11.66 9.03 -6.25
N LEU A 213 10.54 8.53 -6.78
CA LEU A 213 9.94 7.28 -6.31
C LEU A 213 10.85 6.06 -6.51
N SER A 214 11.65 6.06 -7.57
CA SER A 214 12.56 4.94 -7.85
C SER A 214 13.62 4.73 -6.77
N TYR A 215 13.92 5.73 -5.92
CA TYR A 215 14.79 5.56 -4.76
C TYR A 215 14.16 4.73 -3.64
N ASN A 216 12.84 4.54 -3.66
CA ASN A 216 12.14 3.82 -2.59
C ASN A 216 12.60 2.35 -2.47
N ALA A 217 12.62 1.61 -3.58
CA ALA A 217 13.01 0.20 -3.58
C ALA A 217 14.48 -0.03 -3.15
N PRO A 218 15.48 0.69 -3.72
CA PRO A 218 16.87 0.55 -3.26
C PRO A 218 17.06 0.92 -1.78
N LEU A 219 16.35 1.96 -1.29
CA LEU A 219 16.43 2.39 0.11
C LEU A 219 15.90 1.30 1.05
N MET A 220 14.74 0.72 0.72
CA MET A 220 14.17 -0.40 1.47
C MET A 220 15.13 -1.59 1.50
N GLN A 221 15.68 -1.95 0.35
CA GLN A 221 16.60 -3.08 0.23
C GLN A 221 17.92 -2.84 0.99
N PHE A 222 18.46 -1.64 0.92
CA PHE A 222 19.61 -1.22 1.70
C PHE A 222 19.37 -1.32 3.20
N ALA A 223 18.21 -0.85 3.69
CA ALA A 223 17.84 -0.95 5.09
C ALA A 223 17.75 -2.41 5.56
N VAL A 224 17.12 -3.29 4.77
CA VAL A 224 17.02 -4.72 5.09
C VAL A 224 18.39 -5.37 5.17
N TYR A 225 19.25 -5.18 4.17
CA TYR A 225 20.58 -5.77 4.18
C TYR A 225 21.49 -5.20 5.28
N SER A 226 21.38 -3.91 5.58
CA SER A 226 22.11 -3.29 6.68
C SER A 226 21.69 -3.89 8.03
N CYS A 227 20.40 -4.16 8.23
CA CYS A 227 19.91 -4.84 9.43
C CYS A 227 20.45 -6.27 9.51
N ILE A 228 20.38 -7.04 8.43
CA ILE A 228 20.91 -8.42 8.40
C ILE A 228 22.40 -8.45 8.73
N LEU A 229 23.21 -7.60 8.10
CA LEU A 229 24.64 -7.50 8.36
C LEU A 229 24.94 -7.07 9.80
N GLY A 230 24.21 -6.06 10.30
CA GLY A 230 24.38 -5.55 11.67
C GLY A 230 24.06 -6.61 12.71
N ILE A 231 22.97 -7.34 12.54
CA ILE A 231 22.57 -8.42 13.45
C ILE A 231 23.53 -9.60 13.37
N SER A 232 23.92 -10.01 12.16
CA SER A 232 24.89 -11.12 12.00
C SER A 232 26.23 -10.78 12.62
N TRP A 233 26.73 -9.55 12.45
CA TRP A 233 27.99 -9.11 13.03
C TRP A 233 27.96 -9.00 14.55
N LEU A 234 26.94 -8.32 15.10
CA LEU A 234 26.79 -8.16 16.54
C LEU A 234 26.41 -9.47 17.22
N GLY A 235 25.53 -10.29 16.59
CA GLY A 235 25.17 -11.62 17.09
C GLY A 235 26.37 -12.54 17.17
N ALA A 236 27.17 -12.65 16.10
CA ALA A 236 28.39 -13.44 16.10
C ALA A 236 29.39 -12.97 17.19
N LYS A 237 29.53 -11.64 17.37
CA LYS A 237 30.35 -11.10 18.43
C LYS A 237 29.84 -11.48 19.83
N MET A 238 28.53 -11.43 20.05
CA MET A 238 27.91 -11.77 21.33
C MET A 238 28.06 -13.27 21.65
N ILE A 239 27.93 -14.16 20.65
CA ILE A 239 28.17 -15.59 20.81
C ILE A 239 29.62 -15.86 21.20
N VAL A 240 30.58 -15.25 20.54
CA VAL A 240 32.02 -15.44 20.86
C VAL A 240 32.40 -14.90 22.24
N THR A 241 31.64 -13.92 22.76
CA THR A 241 31.88 -13.32 24.09
C THR A 241 31.01 -13.90 25.20
N ASP A 242 30.32 -15.02 24.99
CA ASP A 242 29.38 -15.67 25.93
C ASP A 242 28.31 -14.73 26.50
N GLN A 243 27.83 -13.80 25.68
CA GLN A 243 26.76 -12.87 26.05
C GLN A 243 25.40 -13.20 25.43
N LEU A 244 25.31 -14.34 24.75
CA LEU A 244 24.09 -14.87 24.12
C LEU A 244 23.96 -16.33 24.49
#